data_37d71db7f9a4d8517010c2bae3a4339b
#
_entry.id   37d71db7f9a4d8517010c2bae3a4339b
#
_cell.length_a   1.000
_cell.length_b   1.000
_cell.length_c   1.000
_cell.angle_alpha   90.00
_cell.angle_beta   90.00
_cell.angle_gamma   90.00
#
_symmetry.space_group_name_H-M   'P 1'
#
loop_
_entity.id
_entity.type
_entity.pdbx_description
1 polymer ?
#
loop_
_entity_poly.entity_id
_entity_poly.type
_entity_poly.pdbx_seq_one_letter_code
_entity_poly.pdbx_strand_id
1 'polypeptide(L)'
;MFFTKNKEKQKHEKISYAQCGEDLIIDFVFSLLRIDKPTYLDIGAHHPYYLSNTAYFYKKACKGVSVEPDPELFKVIKRERPDEICLNVGVSEQSGLADFYIMNVPTLNTFSKKEADRYSSYEGKNIKEIVKIELVNVNDIILKKFNDVSPNFVSIDVEGMDLVILKSFDFKKYRPEVLCIETLSYTENNTEEKLKDIIEYVESQGYFLYADTYINSIFVEKEKWKKR
;
A
#
# COMPACT_ATOMS: atom_id res chain seq x y z
N MET A 1 21.84 -21.52 -33.75
CA MET A 1 21.29 -20.16 -33.95
C MET A 1 19.95 -19.93 -33.21
N PHE A 2 19.68 -20.62 -32.08
CA PHE A 2 18.42 -20.54 -31.32
C PHE A 2 18.56 -19.83 -29.95
N PHE A 3 19.78 -19.52 -29.49
CA PHE A 3 20.03 -18.97 -28.15
C PHE A 3 20.02 -17.43 -28.06
N THR A 4 20.10 -16.71 -29.17
CA THR A 4 20.15 -15.24 -29.18
C THR A 4 18.78 -14.57 -29.10
N LYS A 5 17.73 -15.20 -29.67
CA LYS A 5 16.35 -14.62 -29.65
C LYS A 5 15.72 -14.55 -28.24
N ASN A 6 16.06 -15.48 -27.34
CA ASN A 6 15.53 -15.49 -25.99
C ASN A 6 16.11 -14.38 -25.08
N LYS A 7 17.39 -14.02 -25.27
CA LYS A 7 18.03 -12.95 -24.48
C LYS A 7 17.53 -11.54 -24.81
N GLU A 8 17.24 -11.27 -26.09
CA GLU A 8 16.68 -9.96 -26.49
C GLU A 8 15.21 -9.80 -26.04
N LYS A 9 14.43 -10.88 -26.09
CA LYS A 9 13.04 -10.87 -25.61
C LYS A 9 12.95 -10.60 -24.11
N GLN A 10 13.80 -11.23 -23.30
CA GLN A 10 13.89 -11.00 -21.84
C GLN A 10 14.33 -9.58 -21.47
N LYS A 11 15.01 -8.83 -22.34
CA LYS A 11 15.50 -7.49 -22.06
C LYS A 11 14.38 -6.43 -21.96
N HIS A 12 13.23 -6.70 -22.55
CA HIS A 12 12.08 -5.79 -22.59
C HIS A 12 10.89 -6.24 -21.77
N GLU A 13 10.95 -7.45 -21.20
CA GLU A 13 9.89 -7.98 -20.33
C GLU A 13 10.05 -7.40 -18.92
N LYS A 14 8.93 -6.95 -18.35
CA LYS A 14 8.83 -6.53 -16.95
C LYS A 14 7.78 -7.38 -16.27
N ILE A 15 8.03 -7.75 -15.02
CA ILE A 15 7.10 -8.51 -14.19
C ILE A 15 6.47 -7.53 -13.20
N SER A 16 5.15 -7.49 -13.13
CA SER A 16 4.40 -6.80 -12.10
C SER A 16 3.95 -7.78 -11.02
N TYR A 17 3.92 -7.32 -9.79
CA TYR A 17 3.38 -8.01 -8.62
C TYR A 17 2.10 -7.33 -8.10
N ALA A 18 1.83 -6.12 -8.56
CA ALA A 18 0.67 -5.34 -8.20
C ALA A 18 -0.60 -5.84 -8.92
N GLN A 19 -1.75 -5.35 -8.51
CA GLN A 19 -3.06 -5.78 -9.01
C GLN A 19 -3.27 -5.43 -10.48
N CYS A 20 -2.92 -4.20 -10.87
CA CYS A 20 -3.12 -3.66 -12.21
C CYS A 20 -1.85 -3.04 -12.81
N GLY A 21 -0.66 -3.37 -12.27
CA GLY A 21 0.61 -2.87 -12.76
C GLY A 21 1.07 -1.55 -12.13
N GLU A 22 0.53 -1.19 -10.97
CA GLU A 22 0.86 0.01 -10.22
C GLU A 22 2.37 0.12 -9.96
N ASP A 23 3.01 -0.97 -9.59
CA ASP A 23 4.44 -1.06 -9.31
C ASP A 23 5.31 -0.65 -10.53
N LEU A 24 4.89 -1.01 -11.74
CA LEU A 24 5.59 -0.62 -12.97
C LEU A 24 5.35 0.85 -13.34
N ILE A 25 4.16 1.39 -13.07
CA ILE A 25 3.86 2.82 -13.25
C ILE A 25 4.70 3.63 -12.27
N ILE A 26 4.78 3.21 -11.01
CA ILE A 26 5.54 3.87 -9.95
C ILE A 26 7.06 3.80 -10.25
N ASP A 27 7.56 2.64 -10.73
CA ASP A 27 8.98 2.51 -11.18
C ASP A 27 9.30 3.49 -12.31
N PHE A 28 8.37 3.67 -13.25
CA PHE A 28 8.52 4.66 -14.31
C PHE A 28 8.57 6.10 -13.76
N VAL A 29 7.68 6.45 -12.80
CA VAL A 29 7.71 7.76 -12.14
C VAL A 29 9.06 7.99 -11.46
N PHE A 30 9.58 7.01 -10.70
CA PHE A 30 10.89 7.13 -10.06
C PHE A 30 12.03 7.28 -11.06
N SER A 31 11.95 6.62 -12.22
CA SER A 31 12.94 6.80 -13.28
C SER A 31 13.00 8.24 -13.79
N LEU A 32 11.83 8.90 -13.91
CA LEU A 32 11.74 10.32 -14.28
C LEU A 32 12.24 11.24 -13.17
N LEU A 33 12.00 10.90 -11.91
CA LEU A 33 12.50 11.63 -10.75
C LEU A 33 14.00 11.35 -10.45
N ARG A 34 14.64 10.45 -11.20
CA ARG A 34 16.05 10.00 -11.03
C ARG A 34 16.31 9.39 -9.66
N ILE A 35 15.34 8.62 -9.14
CA ILE A 35 15.45 7.89 -7.88
C ILE A 35 15.57 6.40 -8.19
N ASP A 36 16.77 5.84 -8.11
CA ASP A 36 17.03 4.45 -8.49
C ASP A 36 16.61 3.43 -7.41
N LYS A 37 16.74 3.81 -6.14
CA LYS A 37 16.49 2.95 -4.98
C LYS A 37 15.54 3.65 -4.01
N PRO A 38 14.25 3.79 -4.37
CA PRO A 38 13.29 4.41 -3.48
C PRO A 38 13.11 3.59 -2.20
N THR A 39 12.99 4.28 -1.07
CA THR A 39 12.49 3.68 0.16
C THR A 39 10.97 3.65 0.12
N TYR A 40 10.36 2.65 0.76
CA TYR A 40 8.90 2.52 0.75
C TYR A 40 8.32 2.14 2.11
N LEU A 41 7.09 2.58 2.34
CA LEU A 41 6.21 2.17 3.43
C LEU A 41 4.94 1.56 2.82
N ASP A 42 4.65 0.31 3.17
CA ASP A 42 3.51 -0.46 2.68
C ASP A 42 2.55 -0.72 3.85
N ILE A 43 1.39 -0.07 3.84
CA ILE A 43 0.39 -0.14 4.91
C ILE A 43 -0.77 -0.99 4.42
N GLY A 44 -0.95 -2.18 5.01
CA GLY A 44 -1.84 -3.23 4.53
C GLY A 44 -1.16 -4.12 3.50
N ALA A 45 0.06 -4.62 3.82
CA ALA A 45 0.91 -5.32 2.86
C ALA A 45 0.35 -6.67 2.38
N HIS A 46 -0.60 -7.27 3.09
CA HIS A 46 -1.35 -8.48 2.79
C HIS A 46 -0.46 -9.69 2.45
N HIS A 47 0.16 -9.71 1.29
CA HIS A 47 0.93 -10.86 0.79
C HIS A 47 2.29 -10.42 0.23
N PRO A 48 3.38 -11.21 0.42
CA PRO A 48 4.72 -10.80 -0.02
C PRO A 48 4.85 -10.53 -1.52
N TYR A 49 4.05 -11.19 -2.37
CA TYR A 49 4.20 -11.11 -3.84
C TYR A 49 2.88 -11.05 -4.61
N TYR A 50 1.75 -11.33 -3.99
CA TYR A 50 0.45 -11.35 -4.65
C TYR A 50 -0.29 -10.05 -4.35
N LEU A 51 -0.73 -9.33 -5.37
CA LEU A 51 -1.38 -8.02 -5.30
C LEU A 51 -0.53 -6.97 -4.53
N SER A 52 0.79 -7.06 -4.63
CA SER A 52 1.70 -6.23 -3.84
C SER A 52 2.28 -5.08 -4.66
N ASN A 53 1.98 -3.86 -4.26
CA ASN A 53 2.54 -2.64 -4.86
C ASN A 53 4.04 -2.47 -4.58
N THR A 54 4.60 -3.17 -3.58
CA THR A 54 5.97 -3.01 -3.11
C THR A 54 6.91 -4.16 -3.42
N ALA A 55 6.38 -5.34 -3.80
CA ALA A 55 7.19 -6.53 -4.11
C ALA A 55 8.23 -6.29 -5.21
N TYR A 56 7.89 -5.51 -6.23
CA TYR A 56 8.80 -5.11 -7.29
C TYR A 56 10.02 -4.37 -6.74
N PHE A 57 9.81 -3.43 -5.83
CA PHE A 57 10.86 -2.64 -5.20
C PHE A 57 11.71 -3.48 -4.25
N TYR A 58 11.09 -4.40 -3.49
CA TYR A 58 11.82 -5.37 -2.69
C TYR A 58 12.76 -6.21 -3.58
N LYS A 59 12.27 -6.76 -4.70
CA LYS A 59 13.09 -7.52 -5.66
C LYS A 59 14.23 -6.69 -6.28
N LYS A 60 14.07 -5.40 -6.38
CA LYS A 60 15.13 -4.46 -6.78
C LYS A 60 16.10 -4.13 -5.62
N ALA A 61 15.98 -4.78 -4.46
CA ALA A 61 16.75 -4.51 -3.25
C ALA A 61 16.62 -3.03 -2.76
N CYS A 62 15.44 -2.44 -2.93
CA CYS A 62 15.05 -1.22 -2.25
C CYS A 62 14.78 -1.50 -0.76
N LYS A 63 14.92 -0.49 0.10
CA LYS A 63 14.66 -0.61 1.53
C LYS A 63 13.23 -0.21 1.83
N GLY A 64 12.52 -1.04 2.61
CA GLY A 64 11.13 -0.80 2.94
C GLY A 64 10.72 -1.25 4.32
N VAL A 65 9.53 -0.81 4.68
CA VAL A 65 8.79 -1.25 5.87
C VAL A 65 7.41 -1.68 5.42
N SER A 66 7.01 -2.91 5.75
CA SER A 66 5.65 -3.42 5.56
C SER A 66 4.93 -3.46 6.89
N VAL A 67 3.66 -3.07 6.88
CA VAL A 67 2.76 -3.15 8.03
C VAL A 67 1.62 -4.10 7.66
N GLU A 68 1.48 -5.17 8.46
CA GLU A 68 0.45 -6.18 8.25
C GLU A 68 -0.15 -6.60 9.60
N PRO A 69 -1.41 -6.24 9.86
CA PRO A 69 -2.06 -6.56 11.14
C PRO A 69 -2.41 -8.05 11.28
N ASP A 70 -2.71 -8.79 10.20
CA ASP A 70 -2.98 -10.21 10.29
C ASP A 70 -1.72 -10.98 10.73
N PRO A 71 -1.74 -11.68 11.89
CA PRO A 71 -0.55 -12.36 12.41
C PRO A 71 -0.02 -13.48 11.50
N GLU A 72 -0.89 -14.14 10.74
CA GLU A 72 -0.48 -15.21 9.83
C GLU A 72 0.13 -14.64 8.54
N LEU A 73 -0.49 -13.61 7.96
CA LEU A 73 0.06 -12.92 6.79
C LEU A 73 1.40 -12.24 7.13
N PHE A 74 1.51 -11.60 8.30
CA PHE A 74 2.76 -11.05 8.81
C PHE A 74 3.89 -12.09 8.85
N LYS A 75 3.62 -13.31 9.36
CA LYS A 75 4.62 -14.39 9.41
C LYS A 75 5.08 -14.78 8.01
N VAL A 76 4.16 -14.83 7.04
CA VAL A 76 4.48 -15.13 5.64
C VAL A 76 5.36 -14.05 5.04
N ILE A 77 5.01 -12.76 5.20
CA ILE A 77 5.82 -11.65 4.70
C ILE A 77 7.22 -11.69 5.31
N LYS A 78 7.32 -11.83 6.62
CA LYS A 78 8.62 -11.87 7.33
C LYS A 78 9.52 -13.02 6.88
N ARG A 79 8.93 -14.17 6.53
CA ARG A 79 9.67 -15.33 6.00
C ARG A 79 10.15 -15.10 4.58
N GLU A 80 9.30 -14.54 3.71
CA GLU A 80 9.56 -14.41 2.28
C GLU A 80 10.35 -13.15 1.93
N ARG A 81 10.30 -12.12 2.81
CA ARG A 81 11.04 -10.86 2.68
C ARG A 81 11.93 -10.61 3.92
N PRO A 82 12.92 -11.48 4.19
CA PRO A 82 13.72 -11.40 5.43
C PRO A 82 14.55 -10.12 5.58
N ASP A 83 14.87 -9.45 4.47
CA ASP A 83 15.66 -8.20 4.46
C ASP A 83 14.79 -6.94 4.66
N GLU A 84 13.48 -7.10 4.78
CA GLU A 84 12.51 -6.03 5.00
C GLU A 84 12.08 -5.94 6.46
N ILE A 85 11.84 -4.74 6.94
CA ILE A 85 11.22 -4.55 8.25
C ILE A 85 9.72 -4.79 8.12
N CYS A 86 9.21 -5.86 8.73
CA CYS A 86 7.78 -6.12 8.79
C CYS A 86 7.27 -5.89 10.21
N LEU A 87 6.14 -5.18 10.35
CA LEU A 87 5.50 -4.82 11.61
C LEU A 87 4.11 -5.47 11.69
N ASN A 88 3.86 -6.24 12.76
CA ASN A 88 2.53 -6.79 13.03
C ASN A 88 1.71 -5.83 13.90
N VAL A 89 1.26 -4.75 13.30
CA VAL A 89 0.47 -3.69 13.93
C VAL A 89 -0.57 -3.16 12.94
N GLY A 90 -1.57 -2.44 13.44
CA GLY A 90 -2.44 -1.61 12.61
C GLY A 90 -1.94 -0.16 12.58
N VAL A 91 -2.36 0.60 11.58
CA VAL A 91 -2.08 2.04 11.48
C VAL A 91 -3.36 2.83 11.75
N SER A 92 -3.29 3.84 12.61
CA SER A 92 -4.41 4.72 12.93
C SER A 92 -3.92 6.10 13.37
N GLU A 93 -4.85 7.05 13.55
CA GLU A 93 -4.53 8.37 14.11
C GLU A 93 -4.08 8.31 15.58
N GLN A 94 -4.59 7.33 16.35
CA GLN A 94 -4.30 7.14 17.77
C GLN A 94 -3.69 5.77 18.02
N SER A 95 -2.69 5.72 18.87
CA SER A 95 -2.11 4.45 19.34
C SER A 95 -3.02 3.79 20.36
N GLY A 96 -2.99 2.46 20.43
CA GLY A 96 -3.81 1.68 21.36
C GLY A 96 -3.98 0.24 20.95
N LEU A 97 -5.05 -0.40 21.40
CA LEU A 97 -5.46 -1.74 20.98
C LEU A 97 -6.83 -1.67 20.32
N ALA A 98 -6.99 -2.32 19.19
CA ALA A 98 -8.27 -2.42 18.50
C ALA A 98 -8.61 -3.85 18.11
N ASP A 99 -9.90 -4.09 17.89
CA ASP A 99 -10.37 -5.31 17.27
C ASP A 99 -10.05 -5.30 15.78
N PHE A 100 -9.40 -6.34 15.32
CA PHE A 100 -9.14 -6.59 13.92
C PHE A 100 -9.96 -7.79 13.47
N TYR A 101 -10.75 -7.60 12.43
CA TYR A 101 -11.69 -8.59 11.91
C TYR A 101 -11.01 -9.37 10.79
N ILE A 102 -10.61 -10.60 11.08
CA ILE A 102 -10.05 -11.54 10.10
C ILE A 102 -11.22 -12.21 9.39
N MET A 103 -11.34 -11.95 8.09
CA MET A 103 -12.36 -12.53 7.23
C MET A 103 -11.92 -13.88 6.68
N ASN A 104 -12.86 -14.71 6.25
CA ASN A 104 -12.53 -15.94 5.51
C ASN A 104 -11.95 -15.66 4.11
N VAL A 105 -12.07 -14.43 3.63
CA VAL A 105 -11.40 -13.89 2.44
C VAL A 105 -10.38 -12.85 2.92
N PRO A 106 -9.07 -13.17 2.99
CA PRO A 106 -8.09 -12.32 3.68
C PRO A 106 -7.91 -10.90 3.10
N THR A 107 -8.24 -10.69 1.82
CA THR A 107 -8.23 -9.35 1.19
C THR A 107 -9.29 -8.41 1.76
N LEU A 108 -10.22 -8.90 2.57
CA LEU A 108 -11.29 -8.13 3.22
C LEU A 108 -11.06 -7.97 4.72
N ASN A 109 -9.86 -8.30 5.21
CA ASN A 109 -9.51 -8.10 6.62
C ASN A 109 -9.54 -6.61 6.95
N THR A 110 -10.18 -6.21 8.07
CA THR A 110 -10.38 -4.79 8.38
C THR A 110 -10.44 -4.50 9.87
N PHE A 111 -10.11 -3.27 10.27
CA PHE A 111 -10.40 -2.72 11.59
C PHE A 111 -11.81 -2.13 11.69
N SER A 112 -12.48 -1.93 10.59
CA SER A 112 -13.84 -1.37 10.56
C SER A 112 -14.89 -2.44 10.83
N LYS A 113 -15.53 -2.39 12.01
CA LYS A 113 -16.67 -3.27 12.30
C LYS A 113 -17.79 -3.11 11.26
N LYS A 114 -18.03 -1.88 10.81
CA LYS A 114 -19.03 -1.58 9.78
C LYS A 114 -18.74 -2.33 8.48
N GLU A 115 -17.48 -2.31 8.03
CA GLU A 115 -17.07 -3.02 6.81
C GLU A 115 -17.11 -4.53 7.01
N ALA A 116 -16.62 -5.05 8.14
CA ALA A 116 -16.71 -6.48 8.47
C ALA A 116 -18.14 -7.00 8.47
N ASP A 117 -19.07 -6.25 9.09
CA ASP A 117 -20.51 -6.59 9.09
C ASP A 117 -21.09 -6.52 7.67
N ARG A 118 -20.71 -5.52 6.87
CA ARG A 118 -21.11 -5.36 5.47
C ARG A 118 -20.60 -6.52 4.61
N TYR A 119 -19.33 -6.87 4.71
CA TYR A 119 -18.76 -8.01 3.98
C TYR A 119 -19.44 -9.32 4.38
N SER A 120 -19.75 -9.50 5.66
CA SER A 120 -20.44 -10.69 6.15
C SER A 120 -21.89 -10.82 5.65
N SER A 121 -22.46 -9.76 5.07
CA SER A 121 -23.77 -9.81 4.42
C SER A 121 -23.72 -10.40 3.00
N TYR A 122 -22.53 -10.52 2.41
CA TYR A 122 -22.34 -11.14 1.10
C TYR A 122 -22.27 -12.66 1.20
N GLU A 123 -22.76 -13.36 0.16
CA GLU A 123 -22.80 -14.81 0.14
C GLU A 123 -21.39 -15.43 0.29
N GLY A 124 -21.26 -16.40 1.18
CA GLY A 124 -20.01 -17.11 1.42
C GLY A 124 -18.93 -16.32 2.16
N LYS A 125 -19.19 -15.09 2.61
CA LYS A 125 -18.25 -14.29 3.38
C LYS A 125 -18.67 -14.22 4.85
N ASN A 126 -17.68 -14.33 5.73
CA ASN A 126 -17.92 -14.24 7.18
C ASN A 126 -16.65 -13.83 7.92
N ILE A 127 -16.84 -13.29 9.11
CA ILE A 127 -15.77 -13.08 10.08
C ILE A 127 -15.31 -14.45 10.57
N LYS A 128 -14.04 -14.78 10.34
CA LYS A 128 -13.41 -16.02 10.79
C LYS A 128 -12.93 -15.90 12.23
N GLU A 129 -12.34 -14.76 12.57
CA GLU A 129 -11.74 -14.50 13.87
C GLU A 129 -11.70 -12.99 14.17
N ILE A 130 -11.70 -12.62 15.44
CA ILE A 130 -11.45 -11.25 15.89
C ILE A 130 -10.26 -11.28 16.82
N VAL A 131 -9.21 -10.55 16.49
CA VAL A 131 -7.99 -10.46 17.27
C VAL A 131 -7.72 -9.04 17.75
N LYS A 132 -7.05 -8.89 18.89
CA LYS A 132 -6.59 -7.58 19.37
C LYS A 132 -5.23 -7.26 18.76
N ILE A 133 -5.15 -6.17 18.03
CA ILE A 133 -3.91 -5.69 17.39
C ILE A 133 -3.54 -4.32 17.94
N GLU A 134 -2.24 -4.12 18.17
CA GLU A 134 -1.70 -2.82 18.54
C GLU A 134 -1.84 -1.85 17.35
N LEU A 135 -2.34 -0.64 17.65
CA LEU A 135 -2.39 0.47 16.69
C LEU A 135 -1.23 1.42 16.94
N VAL A 136 -0.62 1.89 15.87
CA VAL A 136 0.45 2.90 15.90
C VAL A 136 0.14 4.03 14.91
N ASN A 137 0.66 5.22 15.20
CA ASN A 137 0.53 6.34 14.27
C ASN A 137 1.54 6.21 13.12
N VAL A 138 1.14 6.54 11.89
CA VAL A 138 2.01 6.46 10.71
C VAL A 138 3.27 7.30 10.86
N ASN A 139 3.17 8.48 11.49
CA ASN A 139 4.32 9.37 11.72
C ASN A 139 5.33 8.75 12.67
N ASP A 140 4.88 7.95 13.66
CA ASP A 140 5.75 7.19 14.56
C ASP A 140 6.52 6.09 13.85
N ILE A 141 5.90 5.44 12.87
CA ILE A 141 6.57 4.47 12.00
C ILE A 141 7.68 5.16 11.23
N ILE A 142 7.37 6.31 10.61
CA ILE A 142 8.38 7.06 9.83
C ILE A 142 9.52 7.52 10.75
N LEU A 143 9.19 8.12 11.88
CA LEU A 143 10.18 8.56 12.86
C LEU A 143 11.13 7.42 13.26
N LYS A 144 10.59 6.25 13.64
CA LYS A 144 11.35 5.14 14.23
C LYS A 144 12.02 4.24 13.20
N LYS A 145 11.44 4.06 12.00
CA LYS A 145 11.90 3.08 11.02
C LYS A 145 12.60 3.69 9.80
N PHE A 146 12.38 4.98 9.56
CA PHE A 146 13.05 5.73 8.50
C PHE A 146 13.98 6.83 9.06
N ASN A 147 14.27 6.80 10.37
CA ASN A 147 15.14 7.79 11.05
C ASN A 147 14.66 9.23 10.80
N ASP A 148 13.36 9.46 10.90
CA ASP A 148 12.72 10.77 10.70
C ASP A 148 12.85 11.32 9.26
N VAL A 149 13.15 10.47 8.28
CA VAL A 149 13.20 10.82 6.86
C VAL A 149 11.94 10.28 6.16
N SER A 150 11.32 11.11 5.32
CA SER A 150 10.16 10.66 4.53
C SER A 150 10.52 9.46 3.64
N PRO A 151 9.76 8.37 3.64
CA PRO A 151 9.89 7.36 2.59
C PRO A 151 9.59 7.99 1.23
N ASN A 152 10.19 7.48 0.15
CA ASN A 152 9.93 7.97 -1.20
C ASN A 152 8.56 7.55 -1.72
N PHE A 153 8.11 6.37 -1.30
CA PHE A 153 6.87 5.76 -1.71
C PHE A 153 6.05 5.31 -0.49
N VAL A 154 4.76 5.61 -0.48
CA VAL A 154 3.80 5.06 0.49
C VAL A 154 2.65 4.42 -0.26
N SER A 155 2.40 3.13 0.03
CA SER A 155 1.22 2.38 -0.38
C SER A 155 0.26 2.29 0.80
N ILE A 156 -1.03 2.54 0.58
CA ILE A 156 -2.08 2.43 1.59
C ILE A 156 -3.24 1.66 0.98
N ASP A 157 -3.57 0.52 1.60
CA ASP A 157 -4.69 -0.33 1.25
C ASP A 157 -5.13 -1.07 2.53
N VAL A 158 -6.12 -0.51 3.24
CA VAL A 158 -6.50 -0.95 4.60
C VAL A 158 -8.01 -1.12 4.78
N GLU A 159 -8.71 -1.32 3.65
CA GLU A 159 -10.11 -1.71 3.64
C GLU A 159 -11.01 -0.78 4.50
N GLY A 160 -11.04 0.50 4.10
CA GLY A 160 -11.95 1.52 4.63
C GLY A 160 -11.39 2.44 5.72
N MET A 161 -10.10 2.33 6.04
CA MET A 161 -9.42 3.24 6.99
C MET A 161 -8.43 4.20 6.31
N ASP A 162 -8.32 4.17 4.99
CA ASP A 162 -7.34 4.90 4.17
C ASP A 162 -7.39 6.41 4.43
N LEU A 163 -8.57 7.01 4.40
CA LEU A 163 -8.74 8.44 4.64
C LEU A 163 -8.37 8.84 6.08
N VAL A 164 -8.62 7.97 7.07
CA VAL A 164 -8.25 8.23 8.48
C VAL A 164 -6.73 8.26 8.60
N ILE A 165 -6.03 7.32 8.00
CA ILE A 165 -4.57 7.27 7.98
C ILE A 165 -4.00 8.50 7.27
N LEU A 166 -4.52 8.83 6.09
CA LEU A 166 -4.10 10.00 5.33
C LEU A 166 -4.27 11.31 6.11
N LYS A 167 -5.38 11.48 6.83
CA LYS A 167 -5.62 12.66 7.67
C LYS A 167 -4.68 12.74 8.87
N SER A 168 -4.19 11.61 9.37
CA SER A 168 -3.20 11.56 10.45
C SER A 168 -1.76 11.76 9.97
N PHE A 169 -1.52 11.66 8.66
CA PHE A 169 -0.19 11.80 8.07
C PHE A 169 0.28 13.27 8.09
N ASP A 170 1.45 13.53 8.65
CA ASP A 170 2.03 14.87 8.69
C ASP A 170 2.66 15.26 7.34
N PHE A 171 1.82 15.65 6.39
CA PHE A 171 2.25 16.11 5.07
C PHE A 171 3.07 17.40 5.08
N LYS A 172 3.14 18.14 6.20
CA LYS A 172 4.04 19.30 6.33
C LYS A 172 5.48 18.85 6.54
N LYS A 173 5.66 17.76 7.27
CA LYS A 173 6.97 17.21 7.62
C LYS A 173 7.42 16.15 6.63
N TYR A 174 6.58 15.20 6.32
CA TYR A 174 6.90 14.06 5.47
C TYR A 174 6.24 14.20 4.10
N ARG A 175 7.05 14.18 3.06
CA ARG A 175 6.64 14.42 1.68
C ARG A 175 7.09 13.27 0.79
N PRO A 176 6.43 12.10 0.79
CA PRO A 176 6.71 11.04 -0.17
C PRO A 176 6.65 11.58 -1.61
N GLU A 177 7.50 11.10 -2.51
CA GLU A 177 7.40 11.43 -3.92
C GLU A 177 6.15 10.84 -4.55
N VAL A 178 5.79 9.63 -4.13
CA VAL A 178 4.66 8.88 -4.69
C VAL A 178 3.79 8.31 -3.57
N LEU A 179 2.48 8.43 -3.76
CA LEU A 179 1.46 7.72 -2.98
C LEU A 179 0.69 6.80 -3.93
N CYS A 180 0.43 5.56 -3.50
CA CYS A 180 -0.51 4.64 -4.15
C CYS A 180 -1.57 4.28 -3.10
N ILE A 181 -2.83 4.57 -3.42
CA ILE A 181 -3.90 4.49 -2.42
C ILE A 181 -5.09 3.78 -3.05
N GLU A 182 -5.71 2.86 -2.32
CA GLU A 182 -6.98 2.32 -2.72
C GLU A 182 -8.05 3.42 -2.71
N THR A 183 -8.73 3.59 -3.84
CA THR A 183 -9.74 4.64 -4.04
C THR A 183 -11.04 4.11 -4.62
N LEU A 184 -11.28 2.81 -4.47
CA LEU A 184 -12.51 2.16 -4.91
C LEU A 184 -13.19 1.46 -3.72
N SER A 185 -14.50 1.63 -3.56
CA SER A 185 -15.25 0.86 -2.58
C SER A 185 -15.40 -0.58 -3.05
N TYR A 186 -15.24 -1.55 -2.15
CA TYR A 186 -15.52 -2.95 -2.49
C TYR A 186 -17.04 -3.21 -2.55
N THR A 187 -17.52 -3.82 -3.65
CA THR A 187 -18.89 -4.35 -3.79
C THR A 187 -18.90 -5.64 -4.62
N GLU A 188 -19.98 -6.43 -4.55
CA GLU A 188 -20.16 -7.64 -5.37
C GLU A 188 -21.21 -7.49 -6.47
N ASN A 189 -21.89 -6.35 -6.52
CA ASN A 189 -23.00 -6.11 -7.44
C ASN A 189 -22.68 -5.06 -8.52
N ASN A 190 -21.39 -4.80 -8.76
CA ASN A 190 -20.89 -3.79 -9.70
C ASN A 190 -21.45 -2.38 -9.43
N THR A 191 -21.59 -2.04 -8.15
CA THR A 191 -21.99 -0.70 -7.70
C THR A 191 -20.86 -0.01 -6.93
N GLU A 192 -19.62 -0.45 -7.17
CA GLU A 192 -18.44 0.18 -6.61
C GLU A 192 -18.31 1.64 -7.06
N GLU A 193 -17.90 2.48 -6.14
CA GLU A 193 -17.74 3.91 -6.38
C GLU A 193 -16.33 4.38 -6.06
N LYS A 194 -15.85 5.33 -6.85
CA LYS A 194 -14.60 6.03 -6.52
C LYS A 194 -14.76 6.87 -5.26
N LEU A 195 -13.81 6.70 -4.33
CA LEU A 195 -13.73 7.45 -3.08
C LEU A 195 -13.12 8.83 -3.35
N LYS A 196 -13.94 9.75 -3.87
CA LYS A 196 -13.52 11.09 -4.31
C LYS A 196 -12.94 11.92 -3.18
N ASP A 197 -13.41 11.73 -1.96
CA ASP A 197 -12.93 12.41 -0.75
C ASP A 197 -11.45 12.10 -0.47
N ILE A 198 -10.97 10.88 -0.76
CA ILE A 198 -9.56 10.52 -0.68
C ILE A 198 -8.77 11.28 -1.74
N ILE A 199 -9.25 11.29 -2.98
CA ILE A 199 -8.57 11.95 -4.11
C ILE A 199 -8.44 13.44 -3.83
N GLU A 200 -9.55 14.10 -3.49
CA GLU A 200 -9.60 15.53 -3.19
C GLU A 200 -8.71 15.90 -2.00
N TYR A 201 -8.71 15.05 -0.96
CA TYR A 201 -7.84 15.26 0.20
C TYR A 201 -6.36 15.21 -0.19
N VAL A 202 -5.91 14.18 -0.91
CA VAL A 202 -4.51 14.03 -1.33
C VAL A 202 -4.09 15.17 -2.26
N GLU A 203 -4.96 15.58 -3.18
CA GLU A 203 -4.68 16.72 -4.06
C GLU A 203 -4.56 18.05 -3.28
N SER A 204 -5.35 18.22 -2.22
CA SER A 204 -5.26 19.38 -1.32
C SER A 204 -3.93 19.44 -0.55
N GLN A 205 -3.27 18.28 -0.36
CA GLN A 205 -1.94 18.18 0.26
C GLN A 205 -0.79 18.49 -0.72
N GLY A 206 -1.09 18.90 -1.96
CA GLY A 206 -0.08 19.31 -2.94
C GLY A 206 0.43 18.17 -3.82
N TYR A 207 -0.34 17.11 -3.95
CA TYR A 207 -0.14 16.04 -4.92
C TYR A 207 -1.02 16.24 -6.15
N PHE A 208 -0.74 15.52 -7.21
CA PHE A 208 -1.64 15.40 -8.37
C PHE A 208 -1.83 13.93 -8.72
N LEU A 209 -2.99 13.60 -9.23
CA LEU A 209 -3.28 12.25 -9.74
C LEU A 209 -2.46 12.02 -11.01
N TYR A 210 -1.52 11.09 -10.94
CA TYR A 210 -0.66 10.73 -12.06
C TYR A 210 -1.27 9.62 -12.92
N ALA A 211 -1.81 8.58 -12.26
CA ALA A 211 -2.49 7.47 -12.91
C ALA A 211 -3.62 6.94 -12.02
N ASP A 212 -4.65 6.43 -12.66
CA ASP A 212 -5.76 5.72 -12.03
C ASP A 212 -5.86 4.33 -12.66
N THR A 213 -5.70 3.29 -11.86
CA THR A 213 -5.79 1.88 -12.28
C THR A 213 -7.14 1.28 -11.95
N TYR A 214 -8.16 2.10 -11.76
CA TYR A 214 -9.51 1.81 -11.33
C TYR A 214 -9.62 1.52 -9.82
N ILE A 215 -8.91 0.54 -9.30
CA ILE A 215 -8.89 0.22 -7.86
C ILE A 215 -8.00 1.21 -7.12
N ASN A 216 -6.77 1.37 -7.59
CA ASN A 216 -5.78 2.24 -6.99
C ASN A 216 -5.61 3.55 -7.74
N SER A 217 -5.32 4.61 -7.01
CA SER A 217 -4.92 5.91 -7.55
C SER A 217 -3.47 6.20 -7.15
N ILE A 218 -2.66 6.57 -8.14
CA ILE A 218 -1.24 6.90 -7.98
C ILE A 218 -1.09 8.42 -8.05
N PHE A 219 -0.57 8.99 -6.97
CA PHE A 219 -0.36 10.43 -6.84
C PHE A 219 1.13 10.74 -6.77
N VAL A 220 1.51 11.89 -7.35
CA VAL A 220 2.88 12.38 -7.34
C VAL A 220 2.95 13.77 -6.73
N GLU A 221 3.98 14.02 -5.94
CA GLU A 221 4.22 15.29 -5.27
C GLU A 221 4.54 16.39 -6.30
N LYS A 222 3.78 17.49 -6.29
CA LYS A 222 3.81 18.53 -7.33
C LYS A 222 5.15 19.23 -7.45
N GLU A 223 5.76 19.60 -6.33
CA GLU A 223 6.99 20.40 -6.37
C GLU A 223 8.23 19.56 -6.75
N LYS A 224 8.24 18.29 -6.32
CA LYS A 224 9.30 17.36 -6.73
C LYS A 224 9.18 17.00 -8.21
N TRP A 225 7.96 16.83 -8.70
CA TRP A 225 7.69 16.57 -10.11
C TRP A 225 8.13 17.72 -11.03
N LYS A 226 7.94 18.98 -10.61
CA LYS A 226 8.39 20.15 -11.36
C LYS A 226 9.91 20.28 -11.46
N LYS A 227 10.64 19.71 -10.49
CA LYS A 227 12.12 19.80 -10.40
C LYS A 227 12.86 18.63 -11.06
N ARG A 228 12.15 17.67 -11.70
CA ARG A 228 12.74 16.49 -12.34
C ARG A 228 13.67 16.81 -13.53
#